data_918e1a0a400376e60f3c3359709e657c
#
_entry.id   918e1a0a400376e60f3c3359709e657c
#
_cell.length_a   1.000
_cell.length_b   1.000
_cell.length_c   1.000
_cell.angle_alpha   90.00
_cell.angle_beta   90.00
_cell.angle_gamma   90.00
#
_symmetry.space_group_name_H-M   'P 1'
#
loop_
_entity.id
_entity.type
_entity.pdbx_description
1 polymer ?
#
loop_
_entity_poly.entity_id
_entity_poly.type
_entity_poly.pdbx_seq_one_letter_code
_entity_poly.pdbx_strand_id
1 'polypeptide(L)'
;MKLLFQWFFTIIILSSFVFSAEVSIDTASKDGGSRKIKHISVQTFEKDLDEIYKDLDQKNLFNAYNCDEYITNITSFLLLHSGNRYLPLTQKDFRRLEKRADIILEKLFLLRLRFRKKLKKFYLQGKITPSCVKKIRMAFRYSRFMEEFITEIKVNMNKKYIEADPRDFSQQKYQFYLNPKYKNFNFKSGDILLVRTSSFVSAVIARIGDDVGQFSHAAMIYVNEKGEVSVIEALIESGSIITPYEEWRKINNHSRAILFRHDNEVLAKKAASKLYRTIQKQQVSNNVILYDFTMNDSDTHEIFCAELVQYAFKLAGNSQIPTFRTSLRAFHNHSFLHELTISEEDVFTPSDLEVEPSINLVAEWRNYDVTRLSRLEDVIQTKVLYWMSHERYYLKGTVRSYLGTGIGLLGRKLFGFNSDNIPLNMPYSFMENIIKLNDLSNILEKYLLGLDIEYFKKHKHSMDYLSMMKELEKFRIEDCERYIKRKKEMKNRILYHIDEWEEPYQGADPVFHTLFNTKNDMACNIQVERFKNDSL
;
A
#
# COMPACT_ATOMS: atom_id res chain seq x y z
N MET A 1 -15.95 38.40 -19.22
CA MET A 1 -14.58 38.06 -18.77
C MET A 1 -14.42 37.92 -17.24
N LYS A 2 -15.12 38.70 -16.40
CA LYS A 2 -15.07 38.54 -14.92
C LYS A 2 -15.78 37.30 -14.39
N LEU A 3 -16.82 36.80 -15.04
CA LEU A 3 -17.56 35.58 -14.62
C LEU A 3 -16.81 34.26 -14.90
N LEU A 4 -15.96 34.22 -15.94
CA LEU A 4 -15.13 33.05 -16.25
C LEU A 4 -13.97 32.86 -15.24
N PHE A 5 -13.49 33.95 -14.66
CA PHE A 5 -12.41 33.89 -13.66
C PHE A 5 -12.89 33.39 -12.27
N GLN A 6 -14.14 33.65 -11.92
CA GLN A 6 -14.73 33.15 -10.67
C GLN A 6 -15.00 31.64 -10.71
N TRP A 7 -15.37 31.10 -11.88
CA TRP A 7 -15.57 29.64 -12.04
C TRP A 7 -14.26 28.85 -12.00
N PHE A 8 -13.16 29.42 -12.52
CA PHE A 8 -11.86 28.75 -12.45
C PHE A 8 -11.29 28.66 -11.03
N PHE A 9 -11.51 29.68 -10.21
CA PHE A 9 -11.09 29.68 -8.81
C PHE A 9 -11.93 28.72 -7.94
N THR A 10 -13.20 28.55 -8.22
CA THR A 10 -14.09 27.62 -7.49
C THR A 10 -13.75 26.16 -7.80
N ILE A 11 -13.33 25.84 -9.01
CA ILE A 11 -12.90 24.49 -9.39
C ILE A 11 -11.54 24.12 -8.75
N ILE A 12 -10.61 25.07 -8.64
CA ILE A 12 -9.32 24.86 -7.98
C ILE A 12 -9.48 24.69 -6.47
N ILE A 13 -10.44 25.39 -5.85
CA ILE A 13 -10.73 25.23 -4.41
C ILE A 13 -11.45 23.90 -4.15
N LEU A 14 -12.31 23.42 -5.04
CA LEU A 14 -12.99 22.13 -4.89
C LEU A 14 -12.06 20.94 -5.12
N SER A 15 -11.05 21.05 -6.00
CA SER A 15 -10.04 20.00 -6.19
C SER A 15 -9.06 19.91 -5.00
N SER A 16 -8.80 21.02 -4.31
CA SER A 16 -8.00 21.01 -3.07
C SER A 16 -8.77 20.49 -1.85
N PHE A 17 -10.11 20.54 -1.86
CA PHE A 17 -10.93 20.04 -0.75
C PHE A 17 -11.03 18.50 -0.70
N VAL A 18 -10.85 17.78 -1.80
CA VAL A 18 -10.92 16.31 -1.81
C VAL A 18 -9.67 15.69 -1.18
N PHE A 19 -8.51 16.35 -1.27
CA PHE A 19 -7.27 15.88 -0.63
C PHE A 19 -7.15 16.27 0.85
N SER A 20 -7.81 17.36 1.28
CA SER A 20 -7.83 17.75 2.69
C SER A 20 -8.74 16.85 3.55
N ALA A 21 -9.59 16.01 2.96
CA ALA A 21 -10.45 15.10 3.71
C ALA A 21 -9.68 13.98 4.44
N GLU A 22 -8.51 13.56 3.97
CA GLU A 22 -7.63 12.65 4.74
C GLU A 22 -6.87 13.36 5.88
N VAL A 23 -6.64 14.67 5.78
CA VAL A 23 -5.92 15.46 6.79
C VAL A 23 -6.84 16.40 7.56
N SER A 24 -7.99 16.80 7.01
CA SER A 24 -8.84 17.86 7.57
C SER A 24 -10.04 17.39 8.39
N ILE A 25 -10.13 16.12 8.76
CA ILE A 25 -11.18 15.66 9.68
C ILE A 25 -11.05 16.34 11.07
N ASP A 26 -9.89 16.88 11.42
CA ASP A 26 -9.66 17.57 12.68
C ASP A 26 -9.63 19.12 12.58
N THR A 27 -9.63 19.72 11.38
CA THR A 27 -9.52 21.19 11.25
C THR A 27 -10.84 21.94 11.06
N ALA A 28 -11.97 21.24 11.00
CA ALA A 28 -13.30 21.86 10.82
C ALA A 28 -14.03 22.16 12.13
N SER A 29 -13.33 22.48 13.24
CA SER A 29 -13.98 23.10 14.40
C SER A 29 -13.18 24.27 14.93
N LYS A 30 -13.38 25.42 14.32
CA LYS A 30 -12.98 26.73 14.90
C LYS A 30 -13.87 27.18 16.08
N ASP A 31 -14.73 26.30 16.56
CA ASP A 31 -15.47 26.55 17.79
C ASP A 31 -14.82 25.76 18.93
N GLY A 32 -14.22 26.48 19.88
CA GLY A 32 -13.50 26.02 21.04
C GLY A 32 -14.30 25.17 22.05
N GLY A 33 -15.15 24.29 21.59
CA GLY A 33 -15.83 23.28 22.38
C GLY A 33 -15.24 21.90 22.08
N SER A 34 -14.51 21.34 23.01
CA SER A 34 -14.12 19.93 23.03
C SER A 34 -15.34 19.04 22.80
N ARG A 35 -15.68 18.76 21.54
CA ARG A 35 -16.68 17.74 21.23
C ARG A 35 -16.09 16.40 21.67
N LYS A 36 -16.55 15.88 22.81
CA LYS A 36 -16.28 14.50 23.24
C LYS A 36 -16.58 13.59 22.06
N ILE A 37 -15.55 12.95 21.49
CA ILE A 37 -15.70 11.96 20.44
C ILE A 37 -16.63 10.89 20.99
N LYS A 38 -17.83 10.75 20.41
CA LYS A 38 -18.82 9.82 20.90
C LYS A 38 -18.28 8.41 20.69
N HIS A 39 -18.13 7.66 21.78
CA HIS A 39 -17.74 6.26 21.73
C HIS A 39 -18.74 5.46 20.89
N ILE A 40 -18.23 4.75 19.87
CA ILE A 40 -19.04 3.89 19.03
C ILE A 40 -18.84 2.45 19.51
N SER A 41 -19.91 1.81 19.95
CA SER A 41 -19.84 0.41 20.37
C SER A 41 -19.70 -0.53 19.18
N VAL A 42 -19.10 -1.70 19.39
CA VAL A 42 -19.06 -2.78 18.39
C VAL A 42 -20.46 -3.15 17.90
N GLN A 43 -21.47 -3.03 18.77
CA GLN A 43 -22.87 -3.27 18.39
C GLN A 43 -23.40 -2.25 17.38
N THR A 44 -23.07 -0.97 17.58
CA THR A 44 -23.44 0.10 16.65
C THR A 44 -22.80 -0.14 15.30
N PHE A 45 -21.49 -0.47 15.30
CA PHE A 45 -20.79 -0.80 14.07
C PHE A 45 -21.42 -1.96 13.29
N GLU A 46 -21.76 -3.06 13.96
CA GLU A 46 -22.43 -4.19 13.29
C GLU A 46 -23.75 -3.78 12.65
N LYS A 47 -24.54 -2.95 13.36
CA LYS A 47 -25.82 -2.43 12.84
C LYS A 47 -25.60 -1.55 11.60
N ASP A 48 -24.66 -0.62 11.67
CA ASP A 48 -24.37 0.28 10.57
C ASP A 48 -23.81 -0.48 9.36
N LEU A 49 -22.98 -1.51 9.60
CA LEU A 49 -22.50 -2.40 8.54
C LEU A 49 -23.67 -3.16 7.87
N ASP A 50 -24.66 -3.62 8.64
CA ASP A 50 -25.85 -4.28 8.11
C ASP A 50 -26.73 -3.32 7.29
N GLU A 51 -26.81 -2.05 7.66
CA GLU A 51 -27.49 -1.00 6.88
C GLU A 51 -26.79 -0.77 5.55
N ILE A 52 -25.45 -0.64 5.53
CA ILE A 52 -24.67 -0.54 4.28
C ILE A 52 -24.95 -1.75 3.36
N TYR A 53 -25.03 -2.94 3.93
CA TYR A 53 -25.37 -4.13 3.15
C TYR A 53 -26.73 -4.04 2.48
N LYS A 54 -27.76 -3.62 3.22
CA LYS A 54 -29.11 -3.44 2.68
C LYS A 54 -29.14 -2.40 1.56
N ASP A 55 -28.47 -1.28 1.77
CA ASP A 55 -28.39 -0.20 0.80
C ASP A 55 -27.69 -0.63 -0.49
N LEU A 56 -26.59 -1.40 -0.38
CA LEU A 56 -25.89 -1.94 -1.54
C LEU A 56 -26.74 -2.88 -2.40
N ASP A 57 -27.70 -3.58 -1.80
CA ASP A 57 -28.58 -4.50 -2.52
C ASP A 57 -29.81 -3.79 -3.13
N GLN A 58 -30.20 -2.62 -2.64
CA GLN A 58 -31.31 -1.87 -3.18
C GLN A 58 -30.99 -1.37 -4.61
N LYS A 59 -31.90 -1.68 -5.55
CA LYS A 59 -31.68 -1.47 -7.00
C LYS A 59 -31.54 -0.01 -7.42
N ASN A 60 -32.07 0.94 -6.63
CA ASN A 60 -32.27 2.34 -7.04
C ASN A 60 -31.20 3.33 -6.56
N LEU A 61 -30.33 2.95 -5.64
CA LEU A 61 -29.33 3.85 -5.04
C LEU A 61 -28.06 4.05 -5.91
N PHE A 62 -27.86 3.21 -6.92
CA PHE A 62 -26.70 3.26 -7.79
C PHE A 62 -27.07 3.73 -9.21
N ASN A 63 -27.25 5.03 -9.39
CA ASN A 63 -27.07 5.67 -10.67
C ASN A 63 -25.60 6.02 -10.88
N ALA A 64 -25.12 6.06 -12.13
CA ALA A 64 -23.75 6.43 -12.46
C ALA A 64 -23.35 7.80 -11.89
N TYR A 65 -24.31 8.71 -11.74
CA TYR A 65 -24.11 10.04 -11.16
C TYR A 65 -23.90 10.01 -9.64
N ASN A 66 -24.30 8.94 -8.94
CA ASN A 66 -24.24 8.86 -7.48
C ASN A 66 -23.15 7.88 -6.97
N CYS A 67 -22.38 7.24 -7.87
CA CYS A 67 -21.31 6.34 -7.45
C CYS A 67 -20.33 7.06 -6.52
N ASP A 68 -19.91 8.25 -6.91
CA ASP A 68 -18.94 9.04 -6.17
C ASP A 68 -19.44 9.43 -4.78
N GLU A 69 -20.66 9.92 -4.66
CA GLU A 69 -21.25 10.33 -3.39
C GLU A 69 -21.52 9.13 -2.47
N TYR A 70 -22.13 8.11 -3.01
CA TYR A 70 -22.50 6.93 -2.25
C TYR A 70 -21.28 6.16 -1.70
N ILE A 71 -20.27 5.92 -2.56
CA ILE A 71 -19.03 5.28 -2.14
C ILE A 71 -18.25 6.17 -1.17
N THR A 72 -18.32 7.50 -1.31
CA THR A 72 -17.70 8.43 -0.36
C THR A 72 -18.27 8.25 1.05
N ASN A 73 -19.58 8.14 1.18
CA ASN A 73 -20.22 7.93 2.48
C ASN A 73 -19.78 6.61 3.12
N ILE A 74 -19.70 5.53 2.32
CA ILE A 74 -19.22 4.23 2.82
C ILE A 74 -17.73 4.27 3.17
N THR A 75 -16.89 4.90 2.33
CA THR A 75 -15.46 5.00 2.63
C THR A 75 -15.20 5.82 3.87
N SER A 76 -15.91 6.93 4.06
CA SER A 76 -15.86 7.73 5.28
C SER A 76 -16.27 6.92 6.50
N PHE A 77 -17.36 6.16 6.41
CA PHE A 77 -17.79 5.25 7.46
C PHE A 77 -16.70 4.22 7.80
N LEU A 78 -16.17 3.50 6.82
CA LEU A 78 -15.13 2.49 7.02
C LEU A 78 -13.85 3.10 7.62
N LEU A 79 -13.43 4.27 7.15
CA LEU A 79 -12.28 4.98 7.69
C LEU A 79 -12.50 5.39 9.15
N LEU A 80 -13.67 5.94 9.46
CA LEU A 80 -14.04 6.32 10.82
C LEU A 80 -14.04 5.13 11.78
N HIS A 81 -14.36 3.95 11.29
CA HIS A 81 -14.44 2.73 12.07
C HIS A 81 -13.16 1.87 12.02
N SER A 82 -12.16 2.25 11.23
CA SER A 82 -10.89 1.54 11.15
C SER A 82 -9.87 1.92 12.23
N GLY A 83 -10.24 2.75 13.19
CA GLY A 83 -9.27 3.29 14.16
C GLY A 83 -9.84 3.78 15.49
N ASN A 84 -9.16 4.72 16.08
CA ASN A 84 -9.28 5.24 17.45
C ASN A 84 -10.67 5.62 17.97
N ARG A 85 -11.68 5.71 17.13
CA ARG A 85 -13.04 6.05 17.59
C ARG A 85 -13.70 4.97 18.41
N TYR A 86 -13.14 3.75 18.38
CA TYR A 86 -13.56 2.65 19.26
C TYR A 86 -12.85 2.64 20.60
N LEU A 87 -11.84 3.48 20.76
CA LEU A 87 -11.02 3.48 21.96
C LEU A 87 -11.50 4.50 22.99
N PRO A 88 -11.46 4.13 24.25
CA PRO A 88 -11.06 2.80 24.74
C PRO A 88 -12.17 1.77 24.54
N LEU A 89 -11.83 0.59 24.01
CA LEU A 89 -12.75 -0.53 23.97
C LEU A 89 -13.18 -0.90 25.39
N THR A 90 -14.49 -1.00 25.60
CA THR A 90 -15.02 -1.47 26.87
C THR A 90 -14.89 -2.98 27.00
N GLN A 91 -14.95 -3.52 28.22
CA GLN A 91 -15.02 -4.97 28.41
C GLN A 91 -16.20 -5.61 27.65
N LYS A 92 -17.30 -4.87 27.47
CA LYS A 92 -18.47 -5.31 26.70
C LYS A 92 -18.12 -5.43 25.21
N ASP A 93 -17.36 -4.49 24.67
CA ASP A 93 -16.91 -4.54 23.29
C ASP A 93 -15.96 -5.72 23.05
N PHE A 94 -14.99 -5.94 23.95
CA PHE A 94 -14.10 -7.11 23.86
C PHE A 94 -14.88 -8.43 23.87
N ARG A 95 -15.79 -8.63 24.82
CA ARG A 95 -16.64 -9.85 24.89
C ARG A 95 -17.50 -10.01 23.63
N ARG A 96 -17.94 -8.90 23.03
CA ARG A 96 -18.70 -8.96 21.80
C ARG A 96 -17.83 -9.32 20.61
N LEU A 97 -16.64 -8.72 20.48
CA LEU A 97 -15.67 -9.08 19.45
C LEU A 97 -15.26 -10.54 19.54
N GLU A 98 -14.99 -11.05 20.74
CA GLU A 98 -14.67 -12.47 20.96
C GLU A 98 -15.72 -13.41 20.35
N LYS A 99 -17.02 -13.08 20.49
CA LYS A 99 -18.11 -13.90 20.00
C LYS A 99 -18.48 -13.64 18.52
N ARG A 100 -18.21 -12.45 18.02
CA ARG A 100 -18.74 -11.96 16.75
C ARG A 100 -17.68 -11.62 15.71
N ALA A 101 -16.38 -11.64 16.08
CA ALA A 101 -15.32 -11.22 15.17
C ALA A 101 -15.39 -11.94 13.82
N ASP A 102 -15.56 -13.26 13.80
CA ASP A 102 -15.60 -14.03 12.54
C ASP A 102 -16.74 -13.58 11.63
N ILE A 103 -17.92 -13.31 12.19
CA ILE A 103 -19.08 -12.84 11.43
C ILE A 103 -18.84 -11.44 10.86
N ILE A 104 -18.22 -10.55 11.64
CA ILE A 104 -17.91 -9.20 11.19
C ILE A 104 -16.85 -9.24 10.08
N LEU A 105 -15.83 -10.06 10.26
CA LEU A 105 -14.75 -10.23 9.30
C LEU A 105 -15.26 -10.81 7.98
N GLU A 106 -16.10 -11.84 8.04
CA GLU A 106 -16.77 -12.39 6.86
C GLU A 106 -17.64 -11.34 6.16
N LYS A 107 -18.41 -10.54 6.91
CA LYS A 107 -19.18 -9.43 6.35
C LYS A 107 -18.30 -8.43 5.61
N LEU A 108 -17.15 -8.03 6.16
CA LEU A 108 -16.23 -7.12 5.51
C LEU A 108 -15.68 -7.70 4.19
N PHE A 109 -15.36 -8.99 4.15
CA PHE A 109 -15.01 -9.69 2.92
C PHE A 109 -16.16 -9.70 1.90
N LEU A 110 -17.36 -10.08 2.32
CA LEU A 110 -18.54 -10.08 1.47
C LEU A 110 -18.88 -8.67 0.95
N LEU A 111 -18.61 -7.62 1.72
CA LEU A 111 -18.76 -6.23 1.29
C LEU A 111 -17.87 -5.94 0.07
N ARG A 112 -16.62 -6.37 0.08
CA ARG A 112 -15.72 -6.21 -1.09
C ARG A 112 -16.22 -6.97 -2.30
N LEU A 113 -16.79 -8.17 -2.15
CA LEU A 113 -17.43 -8.90 -3.25
C LEU A 113 -18.60 -8.12 -3.86
N ARG A 114 -19.41 -7.45 -3.03
CA ARG A 114 -20.52 -6.62 -3.52
C ARG A 114 -20.04 -5.39 -4.27
N PHE A 115 -19.01 -4.71 -3.77
CA PHE A 115 -18.38 -3.60 -4.50
C PHE A 115 -17.86 -4.06 -5.86
N ARG A 116 -17.16 -5.20 -5.93
CA ARG A 116 -16.68 -5.74 -7.20
C ARG A 116 -17.82 -6.06 -8.17
N LYS A 117 -18.92 -6.64 -7.69
CA LYS A 117 -20.10 -6.90 -8.51
C LYS A 117 -20.71 -5.61 -9.07
N LYS A 118 -20.75 -4.54 -8.27
CA LYS A 118 -21.23 -3.22 -8.71
C LYS A 118 -20.27 -2.58 -9.71
N LEU A 119 -18.96 -2.60 -9.44
CA LEU A 119 -17.91 -2.14 -10.36
C LEU A 119 -18.10 -2.76 -11.75
N LYS A 120 -18.16 -4.09 -11.81
CA LYS A 120 -18.35 -4.83 -13.05
C LYS A 120 -19.65 -4.43 -13.77
N LYS A 121 -20.76 -4.29 -13.04
CA LYS A 121 -22.02 -3.83 -13.60
C LYS A 121 -21.92 -2.44 -14.22
N PHE A 122 -21.28 -1.48 -13.52
CA PHE A 122 -21.09 -0.11 -14.03
C PHE A 122 -20.18 -0.09 -15.24
N TYR A 123 -19.11 -0.88 -15.23
CA TYR A 123 -18.21 -1.02 -16.37
C TYR A 123 -18.95 -1.51 -17.61
N LEU A 124 -19.72 -2.59 -17.50
CA LEU A 124 -20.51 -3.15 -18.62
C LEU A 124 -21.58 -2.18 -19.15
N GLN A 125 -22.01 -1.22 -18.34
CA GLN A 125 -22.97 -0.18 -18.75
C GLN A 125 -22.27 1.08 -19.31
N GLY A 126 -20.94 1.13 -19.38
CA GLY A 126 -20.20 2.32 -19.77
C GLY A 126 -20.37 3.50 -18.79
N LYS A 127 -20.67 3.22 -17.52
CA LYS A 127 -21.05 4.21 -16.51
C LYS A 127 -20.03 4.34 -15.36
N ILE A 128 -18.80 3.89 -15.56
CA ILE A 128 -17.77 4.00 -14.54
C ILE A 128 -16.87 5.19 -14.80
N THR A 129 -16.58 5.96 -13.76
CA THR A 129 -15.63 7.06 -13.80
C THR A 129 -14.32 6.69 -13.10
N PRO A 130 -13.16 7.29 -13.45
CA PRO A 130 -11.91 7.10 -12.71
C PRO A 130 -12.05 7.43 -11.23
N SER A 131 -12.81 8.48 -10.88
CA SER A 131 -13.11 8.86 -9.50
C SER A 131 -13.86 7.76 -8.76
N CYS A 132 -14.87 7.15 -9.36
CA CYS A 132 -15.60 6.02 -8.80
C CYS A 132 -14.68 4.80 -8.54
N VAL A 133 -13.78 4.49 -9.50
CA VAL A 133 -12.79 3.41 -9.35
C VAL A 133 -11.88 3.68 -8.16
N LYS A 134 -11.33 4.90 -8.04
CA LYS A 134 -10.48 5.31 -6.90
C LYS A 134 -11.22 5.15 -5.57
N LYS A 135 -12.47 5.59 -5.48
CA LYS A 135 -13.28 5.45 -4.26
C LYS A 135 -13.60 3.99 -3.90
N ILE A 136 -13.80 3.12 -4.90
CA ILE A 136 -13.95 1.68 -4.65
C ILE A 136 -12.64 1.08 -4.10
N ARG A 137 -11.49 1.47 -4.61
CA ARG A 137 -10.19 1.08 -4.03
C ARG A 137 -10.06 1.56 -2.59
N MET A 138 -10.46 2.80 -2.28
CA MET A 138 -10.48 3.31 -0.91
C MET A 138 -11.38 2.46 -0.02
N ALA A 139 -12.58 2.07 -0.48
CA ALA A 139 -13.48 1.19 0.27
C ALA A 139 -12.85 -0.18 0.55
N PHE A 140 -12.12 -0.76 -0.41
CA PHE A 140 -11.37 -1.99 -0.20
C PHE A 140 -10.29 -1.82 0.87
N ARG A 141 -9.50 -0.76 0.78
CA ARG A 141 -8.43 -0.46 1.75
C ARG A 141 -8.99 -0.28 3.15
N TYR A 142 -10.01 0.55 3.32
CA TYR A 142 -10.56 0.85 4.64
C TYR A 142 -11.29 -0.35 5.25
N SER A 143 -11.96 -1.17 4.44
CA SER A 143 -12.52 -2.43 4.93
C SER A 143 -11.42 -3.38 5.45
N ARG A 144 -10.24 -3.39 4.82
CA ARG A 144 -9.08 -4.17 5.28
C ARG A 144 -8.45 -3.62 6.54
N PHE A 145 -8.38 -2.30 6.71
CA PHE A 145 -7.92 -1.73 7.98
C PHE A 145 -8.81 -2.17 9.14
N MET A 146 -10.14 -2.16 8.92
CA MET A 146 -11.07 -2.65 9.92
C MET A 146 -10.90 -4.14 10.19
N GLU A 147 -10.70 -4.94 9.15
CA GLU A 147 -10.37 -6.36 9.31
C GLU A 147 -9.09 -6.56 10.11
N GLU A 148 -8.02 -5.86 9.80
CA GLU A 148 -6.74 -5.93 10.51
C GLU A 148 -6.91 -5.63 11.99
N PHE A 149 -7.64 -4.57 12.31
CA PHE A 149 -7.92 -4.18 13.69
C PHE A 149 -8.70 -5.26 14.46
N ILE A 150 -9.83 -5.74 13.91
CA ILE A 150 -10.68 -6.76 14.56
C ILE A 150 -9.91 -8.06 14.70
N THR A 151 -9.19 -8.43 13.67
CA THR A 151 -8.46 -9.67 13.66
C THR A 151 -7.32 -9.65 14.67
N GLU A 152 -6.57 -8.57 14.82
CA GLU A 152 -5.52 -8.45 15.83
C GLU A 152 -6.10 -8.61 17.26
N ILE A 153 -7.25 -7.99 17.53
CA ILE A 153 -7.93 -8.16 18.81
C ILE A 153 -8.30 -9.63 19.03
N LYS A 154 -8.93 -10.27 18.04
CA LYS A 154 -9.32 -11.69 18.12
C LYS A 154 -8.14 -12.58 18.44
N VAL A 155 -7.03 -12.33 17.80
CA VAL A 155 -5.81 -13.10 17.92
C VAL A 155 -5.18 -12.93 19.29
N ASN A 156 -5.04 -11.72 19.77
CA ASN A 156 -4.49 -11.42 21.08
C ASN A 156 -5.34 -12.03 22.22
N MET A 157 -6.64 -12.23 21.96
CA MET A 157 -7.51 -12.91 22.92
C MET A 157 -7.29 -14.43 22.98
N ASN A 158 -6.95 -15.06 21.84
CA ASN A 158 -6.92 -16.54 21.74
C ASN A 158 -5.56 -17.21 21.86
N LYS A 159 -4.44 -16.47 21.81
CA LYS A 159 -3.04 -16.91 22.03
C LYS A 159 -2.55 -18.20 21.35
N LYS A 160 -3.28 -18.77 20.39
CA LYS A 160 -2.90 -19.98 19.68
C LYS A 160 -2.72 -19.70 18.20
N TYR A 161 -1.45 -19.67 17.75
CA TYR A 161 -1.08 -19.65 16.35
C TYR A 161 -0.43 -20.94 15.96
N ILE A 162 -0.92 -21.51 14.88
CA ILE A 162 -0.32 -22.67 14.22
C ILE A 162 0.03 -22.22 12.80
N GLU A 163 1.22 -22.58 12.33
CA GLU A 163 1.64 -22.32 10.97
C GLU A 163 0.73 -23.07 9.98
N ALA A 164 0.04 -22.33 9.11
CA ALA A 164 -1.03 -22.88 8.29
C ALA A 164 -0.65 -22.93 6.81
N ASP A 165 -1.02 -24.01 6.13
CA ASP A 165 -1.12 -24.05 4.67
C ASP A 165 -2.31 -23.19 4.23
N PRO A 166 -2.16 -22.25 3.26
CA PRO A 166 -3.30 -21.50 2.71
C PRO A 166 -4.41 -22.37 2.12
N ARG A 167 -4.12 -23.64 1.85
CA ARG A 167 -5.10 -24.65 1.42
C ARG A 167 -5.72 -25.41 2.60
N ASP A 168 -5.14 -25.33 3.79
CA ASP A 168 -5.66 -25.91 5.01
C ASP A 168 -6.29 -24.85 5.90
N PHE A 169 -7.56 -24.59 5.66
CA PHE A 169 -8.33 -23.56 6.32
C PHE A 169 -8.76 -23.91 7.74
N SER A 170 -8.38 -25.07 8.23
CA SER A 170 -8.63 -25.48 9.63
C SER A 170 -7.69 -24.81 10.63
N GLN A 171 -6.58 -24.24 10.15
CA GLN A 171 -5.52 -23.67 10.98
C GLN A 171 -5.66 -22.16 11.15
N GLN A 172 -5.38 -21.66 12.35
CA GLN A 172 -5.77 -20.31 12.80
C GLN A 172 -4.77 -19.18 12.47
N LYS A 173 -3.59 -19.47 11.94
CA LYS A 173 -2.57 -18.45 11.61
C LYS A 173 -2.94 -17.61 10.39
N TYR A 174 -3.63 -18.22 9.42
CA TYR A 174 -4.16 -17.54 8.26
C TYR A 174 -5.65 -17.32 8.42
N GLN A 175 -6.06 -16.09 8.21
CA GLN A 175 -7.45 -15.78 7.97
C GLN A 175 -7.74 -16.02 6.50
N PHE A 176 -8.69 -16.89 6.21
CA PHE A 176 -9.05 -17.26 4.85
C PHE A 176 -10.52 -17.04 4.59
N TYR A 177 -10.83 -16.46 3.44
CA TYR A 177 -12.18 -16.26 2.94
C TYR A 177 -12.31 -16.79 1.53
N LEU A 178 -13.32 -17.61 1.31
CA LEU A 178 -13.70 -18.10 -0.01
C LEU A 178 -14.98 -17.38 -0.47
N ASN A 179 -14.97 -16.92 -1.72
CA ASN A 179 -16.18 -16.37 -2.32
C ASN A 179 -17.26 -17.48 -2.39
N PRO A 180 -18.47 -17.23 -1.84
CA PRO A 180 -19.55 -18.24 -1.78
C PRO A 180 -19.99 -18.80 -3.15
N LYS A 181 -19.63 -18.12 -4.24
CA LYS A 181 -19.81 -18.65 -5.61
C LYS A 181 -19.05 -19.97 -5.84
N TYR A 182 -17.93 -20.18 -5.13
CA TYR A 182 -17.09 -21.35 -5.27
C TYR A 182 -17.32 -22.30 -4.10
N LYS A 183 -17.67 -23.57 -4.39
CA LYS A 183 -17.94 -24.57 -3.35
C LYS A 183 -16.67 -25.02 -2.62
N ASN A 184 -15.59 -25.17 -3.38
CA ASN A 184 -14.29 -25.61 -2.88
C ASN A 184 -13.20 -24.70 -3.44
N PHE A 185 -12.13 -24.52 -2.65
CA PHE A 185 -10.94 -23.83 -3.12
C PHE A 185 -10.08 -24.80 -3.93
N ASN A 186 -9.74 -24.40 -5.15
CA ASN A 186 -8.73 -25.04 -5.98
C ASN A 186 -8.11 -24.01 -6.92
N PHE A 187 -6.84 -24.15 -7.18
CA PHE A 187 -6.17 -23.37 -8.22
C PHE A 187 -6.56 -23.88 -9.61
N LYS A 188 -6.68 -22.94 -10.54
CA LYS A 188 -6.83 -23.24 -11.97
C LYS A 188 -5.76 -22.50 -12.77
N SER A 189 -5.35 -23.09 -13.89
CA SER A 189 -4.45 -22.39 -14.83
C SER A 189 -5.08 -21.09 -15.31
N GLY A 190 -4.34 -19.99 -15.17
CA GLY A 190 -4.80 -18.63 -15.49
C GLY A 190 -5.45 -17.89 -14.32
N ASP A 191 -5.48 -18.48 -13.13
CA ASP A 191 -5.76 -17.70 -11.92
C ASP A 191 -4.65 -16.66 -11.71
N ILE A 192 -5.03 -15.47 -11.26
CA ILE A 192 -4.12 -14.35 -11.00
C ILE A 192 -4.00 -14.20 -9.50
N LEU A 193 -2.76 -14.18 -9.01
CA LEU A 193 -2.44 -14.03 -7.60
C LEU A 193 -1.88 -12.63 -7.37
N LEU A 194 -2.54 -11.85 -6.51
CA LEU A 194 -2.02 -10.58 -6.00
C LEU A 194 -1.53 -10.76 -4.59
N VAL A 195 -0.35 -10.24 -4.29
CA VAL A 195 0.24 -10.35 -2.96
C VAL A 195 0.83 -9.02 -2.47
N ARG A 196 0.92 -8.91 -1.15
CA ARG A 196 1.66 -7.88 -0.44
C ARG A 196 2.71 -8.57 0.43
N THR A 197 3.96 -8.49 0.03
CA THR A 197 5.09 -9.02 0.78
C THR A 197 5.56 -8.00 1.81
N SER A 198 5.94 -8.44 3.02
CA SER A 198 6.45 -7.53 4.05
C SER A 198 7.86 -7.07 3.69
N SER A 199 7.99 -5.84 3.21
CA SER A 199 9.22 -5.09 3.02
C SER A 199 8.93 -3.64 2.65
N PHE A 200 9.88 -2.72 2.89
CA PHE A 200 9.74 -1.30 2.51
C PHE A 200 9.63 -1.12 0.99
N VAL A 201 10.38 -1.89 0.20
CA VAL A 201 10.30 -1.86 -1.27
C VAL A 201 8.92 -2.25 -1.74
N SER A 202 8.37 -3.33 -1.17
CA SER A 202 7.02 -3.79 -1.45
C SER A 202 5.97 -2.72 -1.08
N ALA A 203 6.17 -2.00 0.03
CA ALA A 203 5.28 -0.89 0.42
C ALA A 203 5.35 0.30 -0.56
N VAL A 204 6.54 0.65 -1.07
CA VAL A 204 6.70 1.68 -2.11
C VAL A 204 5.98 1.28 -3.39
N ILE A 205 6.23 0.07 -3.90
CA ILE A 205 5.59 -0.44 -5.12
C ILE A 205 4.06 -0.41 -5.00
N ALA A 206 3.52 -0.80 -3.85
CA ALA A 206 2.08 -0.78 -3.63
C ALA A 206 1.47 0.62 -3.68
N ARG A 207 2.25 1.69 -3.42
CA ARG A 207 1.75 3.07 -3.22
C ARG A 207 2.28 4.10 -4.19
N ILE A 208 3.23 3.74 -5.02
CA ILE A 208 3.73 4.68 -6.02
C ILE A 208 2.60 5.05 -6.99
N GLY A 209 2.27 6.32 -7.03
CA GLY A 209 1.17 6.84 -7.86
C GLY A 209 -0.25 6.55 -7.36
N ASP A 210 -0.45 5.66 -6.38
CA ASP A 210 -1.75 5.36 -5.77
C ASP A 210 -1.62 5.14 -4.26
N ASP A 211 -1.91 6.17 -3.48
CA ASP A 211 -1.88 6.16 -2.01
C ASP A 211 -2.83 5.11 -1.39
N VAL A 212 -3.79 4.61 -2.16
CA VAL A 212 -4.73 3.56 -1.74
C VAL A 212 -4.35 2.16 -2.22
N GLY A 213 -3.25 1.99 -2.94
CA GLY A 213 -2.74 0.70 -3.39
C GLY A 213 -2.43 -0.26 -2.24
N GLN A 214 -2.79 -1.53 -2.41
CA GLN A 214 -2.72 -2.56 -1.35
C GLN A 214 -1.84 -3.74 -1.70
N PHE A 215 -1.44 -3.87 -2.97
CA PHE A 215 -0.69 -5.00 -3.49
C PHE A 215 0.55 -4.52 -4.22
N SER A 216 1.64 -5.23 -4.02
CA SER A 216 2.95 -4.90 -4.58
C SER A 216 3.41 -5.86 -5.65
N HIS A 217 2.73 -7.01 -5.78
CA HIS A 217 3.16 -8.05 -6.70
C HIS A 217 1.98 -8.78 -7.29
N ALA A 218 2.14 -9.21 -8.55
CA ALA A 218 1.18 -10.01 -9.28
C ALA A 218 1.89 -11.22 -9.90
N ALA A 219 1.21 -12.36 -9.90
CA ALA A 219 1.69 -13.60 -10.48
C ALA A 219 0.55 -14.35 -11.16
N MET A 220 0.87 -15.31 -12.03
CA MET A 220 -0.10 -16.18 -12.69
C MET A 220 0.09 -17.63 -12.25
N ILE A 221 -1.00 -18.32 -11.99
CA ILE A 221 -1.01 -19.72 -11.63
C ILE A 221 -1.07 -20.60 -12.90
N TYR A 222 -0.25 -21.62 -12.93
CA TYR A 222 -0.34 -22.70 -13.89
C TYR A 222 -0.52 -24.04 -13.18
N VAL A 223 -1.46 -24.85 -13.66
CA VAL A 223 -1.71 -26.20 -13.17
C VAL A 223 -1.50 -27.17 -14.33
N ASN A 224 -0.58 -28.10 -14.16
CA ASN A 224 -0.29 -29.11 -15.19
C ASN A 224 -1.33 -30.23 -15.19
N GLU A 225 -1.16 -31.21 -16.10
CA GLU A 225 -2.07 -32.36 -16.26
C GLU A 225 -2.09 -33.30 -15.05
N LYS A 226 -1.02 -33.30 -14.24
CA LYS A 226 -0.93 -34.07 -12.99
C LYS A 226 -1.56 -33.33 -11.78
N GLY A 227 -2.04 -32.10 -11.98
CA GLY A 227 -2.57 -31.26 -10.90
C GLY A 227 -1.49 -30.54 -10.09
N GLU A 228 -0.21 -30.57 -10.52
CA GLU A 228 0.86 -29.82 -9.87
C GLU A 228 0.72 -28.34 -10.19
N VAL A 229 0.85 -27.51 -9.14
CA VAL A 229 0.66 -26.07 -9.22
C VAL A 229 1.99 -25.33 -9.27
N SER A 230 2.15 -24.44 -10.22
CA SER A 230 3.29 -23.53 -10.36
C SER A 230 2.83 -22.07 -10.34
N VAL A 231 3.68 -21.19 -9.82
CA VAL A 231 3.54 -19.74 -9.87
C VAL A 231 4.50 -19.21 -10.93
N ILE A 232 3.98 -18.42 -11.86
CA ILE A 232 4.77 -17.73 -12.88
C ILE A 232 4.79 -16.27 -12.51
N GLU A 233 5.97 -15.71 -12.31
CA GLU A 233 6.14 -14.35 -11.80
C GLU A 233 7.39 -13.67 -12.37
N ALA A 234 7.42 -12.33 -12.37
CA ALA A 234 8.60 -11.55 -12.65
C ALA A 234 9.08 -10.90 -11.36
N LEU A 235 10.29 -11.24 -10.94
CA LEU A 235 10.95 -10.77 -9.72
C LEU A 235 12.06 -9.79 -10.05
N ILE A 236 12.24 -8.78 -9.19
CA ILE A 236 13.31 -7.79 -9.34
C ILE A 236 14.68 -8.47 -9.45
N GLU A 237 14.92 -9.50 -8.64
CA GLU A 237 16.22 -10.17 -8.50
C GLU A 237 16.53 -11.15 -9.62
N SER A 238 15.52 -11.82 -10.16
CA SER A 238 15.70 -12.98 -11.05
C SER A 238 14.97 -12.89 -12.39
N GLY A 239 14.23 -11.80 -12.64
CA GLY A 239 13.40 -11.68 -13.84
C GLY A 239 12.21 -12.64 -13.82
N SER A 240 11.82 -13.12 -15.00
CA SER A 240 10.64 -13.99 -15.15
C SER A 240 10.97 -15.46 -14.86
N ILE A 241 10.32 -16.03 -13.84
CA ILE A 241 10.59 -17.39 -13.35
C ILE A 241 9.31 -18.20 -13.16
N ILE A 242 9.49 -19.52 -13.07
CA ILE A 242 8.46 -20.48 -12.69
C ILE A 242 8.90 -21.16 -11.39
N THR A 243 8.08 -21.02 -10.35
CA THR A 243 8.35 -21.60 -9.04
C THR A 243 7.23 -22.59 -8.68
N PRO A 244 7.53 -23.81 -8.22
CA PRO A 244 6.51 -24.71 -7.66
C PRO A 244 5.80 -24.02 -6.50
N TYR A 245 4.46 -24.14 -6.43
CA TYR A 245 3.67 -23.43 -5.40
C TYR A 245 4.12 -23.77 -3.98
N GLU A 246 4.52 -25.02 -3.73
CA GLU A 246 4.99 -25.44 -2.41
C GLU A 246 6.31 -24.78 -1.97
N GLU A 247 7.17 -24.44 -2.92
CA GLU A 247 8.39 -23.65 -2.68
C GLU A 247 8.03 -22.17 -2.53
N TRP A 248 7.25 -21.66 -3.45
CA TRP A 248 6.83 -20.27 -3.48
C TRP A 248 6.21 -19.83 -2.16
N ARG A 249 5.28 -20.61 -1.60
CA ARG A 249 4.62 -20.28 -0.33
C ARG A 249 5.54 -20.32 0.89
N LYS A 250 6.67 -21.07 0.84
CA LYS A 250 7.65 -21.15 1.94
C LYS A 250 8.62 -19.98 1.93
N ILE A 251 9.00 -19.50 0.76
CA ILE A 251 9.99 -18.44 0.58
C ILE A 251 9.37 -17.08 0.85
N ASN A 252 8.11 -16.90 0.49
CA ASN A 252 7.48 -15.60 0.46
C ASN A 252 6.71 -15.26 1.74
N ASN A 253 7.11 -14.15 2.37
CA ASN A 253 6.50 -13.63 3.58
C ASN A 253 5.32 -12.71 3.25
N HIS A 254 4.24 -13.27 2.69
CA HIS A 254 3.08 -12.51 2.27
C HIS A 254 2.18 -12.15 3.45
N SER A 255 1.98 -10.86 3.69
CA SER A 255 1.03 -10.38 4.69
C SER A 255 -0.42 -10.58 4.25
N ARG A 256 -0.67 -10.45 2.96
CA ARG A 256 -1.99 -10.68 2.33
C ARG A 256 -1.85 -11.19 0.92
N ALA A 257 -2.82 -12.00 0.50
CA ALA A 257 -2.92 -12.49 -0.87
C ALA A 257 -4.38 -12.59 -1.30
N ILE A 258 -4.62 -12.36 -2.59
CA ILE A 258 -5.93 -12.51 -3.24
C ILE A 258 -5.76 -13.35 -4.49
N LEU A 259 -6.65 -14.31 -4.67
CA LEU A 259 -6.76 -15.08 -5.90
C LEU A 259 -7.93 -14.57 -6.73
N PHE A 260 -7.64 -14.20 -7.97
CA PHE A 260 -8.64 -13.84 -8.97
C PHE A 260 -8.72 -14.88 -10.08
N ARG A 261 -9.89 -15.01 -10.67
CA ARG A 261 -10.17 -15.89 -11.81
C ARG A 261 -10.85 -15.13 -12.92
N HIS A 262 -10.34 -15.24 -14.13
CA HIS A 262 -10.90 -14.59 -15.31
C HIS A 262 -12.27 -15.20 -15.68
N ASP A 263 -13.21 -14.39 -16.17
CA ASP A 263 -14.55 -14.83 -16.59
C ASP A 263 -14.50 -15.91 -17.70
N ASN A 264 -13.57 -15.75 -18.63
CA ASN A 264 -13.33 -16.73 -19.67
C ASN A 264 -12.19 -17.67 -19.24
N GLU A 265 -12.54 -18.77 -18.59
CA GLU A 265 -11.58 -19.76 -18.08
C GLU A 265 -10.77 -20.44 -19.21
N VAL A 266 -11.34 -20.59 -20.40
CA VAL A 266 -10.64 -21.17 -21.56
C VAL A 266 -9.52 -20.25 -22.03
N LEU A 267 -9.81 -18.95 -22.14
CA LEU A 267 -8.80 -17.93 -22.46
C LEU A 267 -7.70 -17.89 -21.39
N ALA A 268 -8.08 -17.88 -20.11
CA ALA A 268 -7.14 -17.84 -18.99
C ALA A 268 -6.20 -19.05 -18.96
N LYS A 269 -6.75 -20.26 -19.16
CA LYS A 269 -5.94 -21.48 -19.29
C LYS A 269 -4.97 -21.41 -20.47
N LYS A 270 -5.43 -20.89 -21.62
CA LYS A 270 -4.57 -20.70 -22.80
C LYS A 270 -3.46 -19.69 -22.51
N ALA A 271 -3.77 -18.57 -21.81
CA ALA A 271 -2.81 -17.56 -21.42
C ALA A 271 -1.71 -18.14 -20.51
N ALA A 272 -2.09 -18.81 -19.42
CA ALA A 272 -1.15 -19.45 -18.51
C ALA A 272 -0.30 -20.52 -19.20
N SER A 273 -0.90 -21.35 -20.06
CA SER A 273 -0.15 -22.40 -20.77
C SER A 273 0.87 -21.84 -21.75
N LYS A 274 0.54 -20.76 -22.45
CA LYS A 274 1.49 -20.09 -23.34
C LYS A 274 2.59 -19.39 -22.57
N LEU A 275 2.24 -18.65 -21.50
CA LEU A 275 3.21 -18.00 -20.63
C LEU A 275 4.18 -19.03 -20.04
N TYR A 276 3.67 -20.13 -19.45
CA TYR A 276 4.48 -21.19 -18.88
C TYR A 276 5.52 -21.71 -19.87
N ARG A 277 5.08 -22.07 -21.09
CA ARG A 277 5.99 -22.59 -22.15
C ARG A 277 7.02 -21.54 -22.56
N THR A 278 6.66 -20.29 -22.65
CA THR A 278 7.56 -19.18 -23.01
C THR A 278 8.65 -19.02 -21.96
N ILE A 279 8.28 -18.90 -20.68
CA ILE A 279 9.24 -18.72 -19.58
C ILE A 279 10.09 -19.97 -19.40
N GLN A 280 9.49 -21.18 -19.45
CA GLN A 280 10.23 -22.45 -19.36
C GLN A 280 11.31 -22.56 -20.45
N LYS A 281 10.99 -22.23 -21.71
CA LYS A 281 11.95 -22.22 -22.80
C LYS A 281 13.12 -21.27 -22.54
N GLN A 282 12.82 -20.09 -22.01
CA GLN A 282 13.82 -19.06 -21.70
C GLN A 282 14.73 -19.49 -20.53
N GLN A 283 14.16 -20.06 -19.49
CA GLN A 283 14.94 -20.60 -18.38
C GLN A 283 15.90 -21.72 -18.84
N VAL A 284 15.42 -22.65 -19.68
CA VAL A 284 16.24 -23.75 -20.22
C VAL A 284 17.36 -23.22 -21.14
N SER A 285 17.11 -22.15 -21.90
CA SER A 285 18.10 -21.54 -22.78
C SER A 285 19.01 -20.51 -22.07
N ASN A 286 18.85 -20.34 -20.77
CA ASN A 286 19.55 -19.32 -19.96
C ASN A 286 19.37 -17.88 -20.50
N ASN A 287 18.23 -17.61 -21.12
CA ASN A 287 17.86 -16.32 -21.68
C ASN A 287 16.59 -15.78 -21.00
N VAL A 288 16.68 -15.55 -19.69
CA VAL A 288 15.57 -15.10 -18.86
C VAL A 288 15.15 -13.68 -19.26
N ILE A 289 13.84 -13.42 -19.36
CA ILE A 289 13.32 -12.04 -19.48
C ILE A 289 13.62 -11.33 -18.17
N LEU A 290 14.40 -10.27 -18.25
CA LEU A 290 14.80 -9.47 -17.08
C LEU A 290 13.63 -8.63 -16.56
N TYR A 291 13.78 -8.09 -15.35
CA TYR A 291 12.78 -7.24 -14.75
C TYR A 291 12.81 -5.85 -15.37
N ASP A 292 11.65 -5.31 -15.76
CA ASP A 292 11.53 -3.93 -16.24
C ASP A 292 11.43 -2.95 -15.07
N PHE A 293 12.42 -2.07 -14.95
CA PHE A 293 12.45 -0.97 -13.98
C PHE A 293 11.76 0.30 -14.47
N THR A 294 11.48 0.40 -15.77
CA THR A 294 10.88 1.61 -16.36
C THR A 294 9.37 1.65 -16.23
N MET A 295 8.75 0.51 -15.93
CA MET A 295 7.30 0.29 -15.93
C MET A 295 6.64 0.59 -17.29
N ASN A 296 7.37 0.44 -18.38
CA ASN A 296 6.89 0.62 -19.74
C ASN A 296 6.39 -0.70 -20.34
N ASP A 297 5.10 -0.91 -20.38
CA ASP A 297 4.48 -2.13 -20.90
C ASP A 297 4.23 -2.11 -22.44
N SER A 298 4.91 -1.23 -23.17
CA SER A 298 4.81 -1.14 -24.63
C SER A 298 5.63 -2.22 -25.36
N ASP A 299 6.68 -2.75 -24.72
CA ASP A 299 7.49 -3.83 -25.25
C ASP A 299 7.53 -5.03 -24.28
N THR A 300 8.27 -6.08 -24.61
CA THR A 300 8.33 -7.32 -23.81
C THR A 300 9.76 -7.86 -23.71
N HIS A 301 10.75 -6.99 -23.89
CA HIS A 301 12.16 -7.34 -23.73
C HIS A 301 12.53 -7.50 -22.26
N GLU A 302 11.94 -6.65 -21.44
CA GLU A 302 11.95 -6.71 -19.98
C GLU A 302 10.50 -6.67 -19.50
N ILE A 303 10.16 -7.30 -18.38
CA ILE A 303 8.78 -7.43 -17.90
C ILE A 303 8.72 -7.23 -16.39
N PHE A 304 7.86 -6.32 -15.91
CA PHE A 304 7.55 -6.23 -14.49
C PHE A 304 6.35 -7.12 -14.09
N CYS A 305 6.12 -7.28 -12.79
CA CYS A 305 5.21 -8.32 -12.28
C CYS A 305 3.75 -8.20 -12.77
N ALA A 306 3.16 -7.00 -12.82
CA ALA A 306 1.79 -6.83 -13.33
C ALA A 306 1.74 -7.00 -14.84
N GLU A 307 2.75 -6.52 -15.56
CA GLU A 307 2.86 -6.68 -17.00
C GLU A 307 2.96 -8.16 -17.42
N LEU A 308 3.58 -9.02 -16.62
CA LEU A 308 3.63 -10.45 -16.89
C LEU A 308 2.22 -11.05 -17.04
N VAL A 309 1.26 -10.59 -16.23
CA VAL A 309 -0.14 -11.00 -16.37
C VAL A 309 -0.73 -10.49 -17.69
N GLN A 310 -0.48 -9.22 -18.04
CA GLN A 310 -0.91 -8.65 -19.33
C GLN A 310 -0.30 -9.41 -20.50
N TYR A 311 1.01 -9.69 -20.44
CA TYR A 311 1.74 -10.44 -21.46
C TYR A 311 1.16 -11.83 -21.70
N ALA A 312 0.77 -12.55 -20.63
CA ALA A 312 0.11 -13.84 -20.75
C ALA A 312 -1.17 -13.76 -21.59
N PHE A 313 -2.00 -12.73 -21.34
CA PHE A 313 -3.22 -12.53 -22.13
C PHE A 313 -2.95 -12.04 -23.56
N LYS A 314 -1.94 -11.20 -23.77
CA LYS A 314 -1.45 -10.83 -25.12
C LYS A 314 -1.03 -12.09 -25.92
N LEU A 315 -0.28 -13.00 -25.31
CA LEU A 315 0.08 -14.29 -25.93
C LEU A 315 -1.14 -15.14 -26.29
N ALA A 316 -2.22 -15.06 -25.53
CA ALA A 316 -3.46 -15.77 -25.82
C ALA A 316 -4.33 -15.11 -26.91
N GLY A 317 -3.96 -13.91 -27.35
CA GLY A 317 -4.70 -13.11 -28.34
C GLY A 317 -5.73 -12.16 -27.74
N ASN A 318 -5.58 -11.79 -26.46
CA ASN A 318 -6.41 -10.78 -25.79
C ASN A 318 -5.52 -9.67 -25.23
N SER A 319 -5.79 -8.42 -25.60
CA SER A 319 -5.07 -7.23 -25.15
C SER A 319 -5.91 -6.30 -24.26
N GLN A 320 -7.04 -6.77 -23.73
CA GLN A 320 -7.98 -5.94 -22.98
C GLN A 320 -7.60 -5.73 -21.51
N ILE A 321 -6.65 -6.48 -20.97
CA ILE A 321 -6.13 -6.29 -19.61
C ILE A 321 -4.84 -5.46 -19.70
N PRO A 322 -4.69 -4.38 -18.91
CA PRO A 322 -5.62 -3.85 -17.91
C PRO A 322 -6.71 -2.93 -18.49
N THR A 323 -7.89 -2.93 -17.85
CA THR A 323 -8.95 -1.97 -18.14
C THR A 323 -8.67 -0.59 -17.54
N PHE A 324 -8.08 -0.55 -16.35
CA PHE A 324 -7.70 0.66 -15.63
C PHE A 324 -6.20 0.71 -15.41
N ARG A 325 -5.66 1.93 -15.37
CA ARG A 325 -4.25 2.20 -15.09
C ARG A 325 -4.12 3.23 -13.98
N THR A 326 -3.09 3.11 -13.19
CA THR A 326 -2.73 4.10 -12.18
C THR A 326 -2.04 5.28 -12.85
N SER A 327 -2.55 6.50 -12.61
CA SER A 327 -1.96 7.72 -13.14
C SER A 327 -0.94 8.30 -12.18
N LEU A 328 0.28 8.55 -12.67
CA LEU A 328 1.36 9.22 -11.95
C LEU A 328 1.36 10.75 -12.11
N ARG A 329 0.44 11.31 -12.90
CA ARG A 329 0.36 12.76 -13.18
C ARG A 329 0.17 13.61 -11.92
N ALA A 330 -0.52 13.08 -10.92
CA ALA A 330 -0.73 13.75 -9.63
C ALA A 330 0.49 13.66 -8.69
N PHE A 331 1.50 12.89 -9.04
CA PHE A 331 2.72 12.78 -8.24
C PHE A 331 3.68 13.94 -8.58
N HIS A 332 3.67 14.98 -7.77
CA HIS A 332 4.39 16.23 -8.08
C HIS A 332 5.92 16.13 -8.06
N ASN A 333 6.49 15.09 -7.47
CA ASN A 333 7.94 14.88 -7.48
C ASN A 333 8.37 14.00 -8.67
N HIS A 334 8.21 14.52 -9.87
CA HIS A 334 8.61 13.82 -11.10
C HIS A 334 10.12 13.49 -11.15
N SER A 335 10.98 14.30 -10.48
CA SER A 335 12.41 13.99 -10.42
C SER A 335 12.68 12.67 -9.71
N PHE A 336 11.93 12.36 -8.65
CA PHE A 336 12.05 11.09 -7.96
C PHE A 336 11.60 9.90 -8.83
N LEU A 337 10.50 10.05 -9.57
CA LEU A 337 10.05 9.02 -10.51
C LEU A 337 11.11 8.78 -11.59
N HIS A 338 11.68 9.85 -12.13
CA HIS A 338 12.74 9.77 -13.13
C HIS A 338 14.02 9.12 -12.57
N GLU A 339 14.39 9.42 -11.32
CA GLU A 339 15.51 8.75 -10.64
C GLU A 339 15.22 7.24 -10.41
N LEU A 340 13.97 6.85 -10.28
CA LEU A 340 13.52 5.45 -10.31
C LEU A 340 13.35 4.90 -11.74
N THR A 341 13.78 5.64 -12.76
CA THR A 341 13.65 5.31 -14.19
C THR A 341 12.22 5.20 -14.72
N ILE A 342 11.23 5.67 -13.95
CA ILE A 342 9.83 5.69 -14.34
C ILE A 342 9.56 6.99 -15.10
N SER A 343 9.31 6.88 -16.40
CA SER A 343 8.99 8.03 -17.29
C SER A 343 7.53 8.05 -17.73
N GLU A 344 6.80 6.97 -17.52
CA GLU A 344 5.42 6.83 -17.94
C GLU A 344 4.47 7.66 -17.06
N GLU A 345 3.47 8.29 -17.68
CA GLU A 345 2.44 9.04 -16.96
C GLU A 345 1.33 8.15 -16.39
N ASP A 346 1.06 7.04 -17.05
CA ASP A 346 0.03 6.06 -16.66
C ASP A 346 0.65 4.65 -16.67
N VAL A 347 0.77 4.06 -15.50
CA VAL A 347 1.42 2.76 -15.29
C VAL A 347 0.41 1.67 -14.94
N PHE A 348 0.75 0.42 -15.27
CA PHE A 348 -0.02 -0.73 -14.85
C PHE A 348 0.55 -1.31 -13.55
N THR A 349 -0.20 -1.20 -12.46
CA THR A 349 0.22 -1.68 -11.14
C THR A 349 -0.53 -2.94 -10.72
N PRO A 350 0.00 -3.73 -9.77
CA PRO A 350 -0.75 -4.86 -9.20
C PRO A 350 -2.11 -4.45 -8.64
N SER A 351 -2.23 -3.22 -8.09
CA SER A 351 -3.49 -2.72 -7.56
C SER A 351 -4.55 -2.44 -8.63
N ASP A 352 -4.16 -2.27 -9.90
CA ASP A 352 -5.13 -2.13 -11.00
C ASP A 352 -5.88 -3.43 -11.26
N LEU A 353 -5.22 -4.58 -11.07
CA LEU A 353 -5.87 -5.88 -11.15
C LEU A 353 -6.94 -6.07 -10.08
N GLU A 354 -6.83 -5.42 -8.92
CA GLU A 354 -7.86 -5.51 -7.90
C GLU A 354 -9.22 -4.95 -8.36
N VAL A 355 -9.21 -4.01 -9.28
CA VAL A 355 -10.43 -3.38 -9.84
C VAL A 355 -10.71 -3.82 -11.28
N GLU A 356 -9.97 -4.78 -11.82
CA GLU A 356 -10.16 -5.30 -13.18
C GLU A 356 -11.54 -6.00 -13.30
N PRO A 357 -12.45 -5.52 -14.18
CA PRO A 357 -13.82 -6.05 -14.26
C PRO A 357 -13.93 -7.47 -14.82
N SER A 358 -12.95 -7.90 -15.63
CA SER A 358 -12.95 -9.20 -16.32
C SER A 358 -12.57 -10.38 -15.42
N ILE A 359 -12.11 -10.10 -14.19
CA ILE A 359 -11.73 -11.12 -13.22
C ILE A 359 -12.63 -11.13 -11.98
N ASN A 360 -12.84 -12.28 -11.37
CA ASN A 360 -13.63 -12.46 -10.16
C ASN A 360 -12.73 -12.82 -8.99
N LEU A 361 -12.97 -12.24 -7.83
CA LEU A 361 -12.31 -12.64 -6.60
C LEU A 361 -12.76 -14.05 -6.23
N VAL A 362 -11.82 -14.98 -6.08
CA VAL A 362 -12.04 -16.37 -5.68
C VAL A 362 -11.85 -16.51 -4.18
N ALA A 363 -10.70 -16.10 -3.68
CA ALA A 363 -10.34 -16.20 -2.27
C ALA A 363 -9.40 -15.07 -1.86
N GLU A 364 -9.42 -14.75 -0.57
CA GLU A 364 -8.50 -13.82 0.07
C GLU A 364 -7.97 -14.45 1.36
N TRP A 365 -6.68 -14.31 1.63
CA TRP A 365 -6.09 -14.76 2.88
C TRP A 365 -5.03 -13.79 3.40
N ARG A 366 -4.78 -13.85 4.70
CA ARG A 366 -3.82 -13.03 5.40
C ARG A 366 -2.98 -13.84 6.34
N ASN A 367 -1.71 -13.51 6.39
CA ASN A 367 -0.81 -13.99 7.42
C ASN A 367 -0.75 -12.94 8.55
N TYR A 368 -1.19 -13.37 9.72
CA TYR A 368 -1.26 -12.53 10.91
C TYR A 368 0.07 -12.03 11.39
N ASP A 369 1.11 -12.91 11.40
CA ASP A 369 2.40 -12.62 12.00
C ASP A 369 3.12 -11.46 11.30
N VAL A 370 2.84 -11.27 10.00
CA VAL A 370 3.46 -10.22 9.21
C VAL A 370 2.55 -9.04 8.90
N THR A 371 1.25 -9.14 9.19
CA THR A 371 0.30 -8.06 8.90
C THR A 371 0.61 -6.79 9.69
N ARG A 372 1.02 -6.93 10.95
CA ARG A 372 1.40 -5.78 11.79
C ARG A 372 2.61 -5.04 11.24
N LEU A 373 3.65 -5.77 10.84
CA LEU A 373 4.84 -5.19 10.23
C LEU A 373 4.51 -4.52 8.90
N SER A 374 3.75 -5.19 8.03
CA SER A 374 3.31 -4.60 6.76
C SER A 374 2.47 -3.34 6.95
N ARG A 375 1.68 -3.23 8.03
CA ARG A 375 0.94 -2.00 8.36
C ARG A 375 1.88 -0.85 8.70
N LEU A 376 2.95 -1.10 9.48
CA LEU A 376 3.98 -0.10 9.77
C LEU A 376 4.67 0.39 8.49
N GLU A 377 5.13 -0.54 7.66
CA GLU A 377 5.74 -0.23 6.37
C GLU A 377 4.79 0.58 5.48
N ASP A 378 3.52 0.17 5.43
CA ASP A 378 2.48 0.83 4.64
C ASP A 378 2.22 2.27 5.11
N VAL A 379 2.19 2.52 6.41
CA VAL A 379 2.04 3.86 7.01
C VAL A 379 3.25 4.72 6.67
N ILE A 380 4.46 4.21 6.87
CA ILE A 380 5.70 4.93 6.62
C ILE A 380 5.78 5.35 5.15
N GLN A 381 5.60 4.41 4.21
CA GLN A 381 5.72 4.72 2.79
C GLN A 381 4.58 5.63 2.29
N THR A 382 3.37 5.49 2.81
CA THR A 382 2.29 6.45 2.51
C THR A 382 2.69 7.86 2.91
N LYS A 383 3.28 8.06 4.11
CA LYS A 383 3.71 9.39 4.56
C LYS A 383 4.92 9.91 3.78
N VAL A 384 5.93 9.08 3.57
CA VAL A 384 7.13 9.49 2.82
C VAL A 384 6.74 9.94 1.40
N LEU A 385 5.97 9.14 0.67
CA LEU A 385 5.52 9.50 -0.67
C LEU A 385 4.60 10.73 -0.67
N TYR A 386 3.75 10.88 0.36
CA TYR A 386 2.93 12.09 0.53
C TYR A 386 3.80 13.33 0.70
N TRP A 387 4.81 13.31 1.58
CA TRP A 387 5.72 14.45 1.78
C TRP A 387 6.54 14.77 0.53
N MET A 388 6.95 13.74 -0.22
CA MET A 388 7.64 13.93 -1.51
C MET A 388 6.71 14.59 -2.53
N SER A 389 5.48 14.10 -2.65
CA SER A 389 4.51 14.55 -3.65
C SER A 389 3.92 15.93 -3.35
N HIS A 390 3.55 16.20 -2.08
CA HIS A 390 2.78 17.41 -1.72
C HIS A 390 3.61 18.48 -1.03
N GLU A 391 4.63 18.10 -0.27
CA GLU A 391 5.44 19.04 0.51
C GLU A 391 6.85 19.23 -0.05
N ARG A 392 7.15 18.66 -1.23
CA ARG A 392 8.40 18.81 -1.96
C ARG A 392 9.65 18.34 -1.20
N TYR A 393 9.49 17.32 -0.37
CA TYR A 393 10.63 16.65 0.24
C TYR A 393 11.40 15.84 -0.79
N TYR A 394 12.71 15.71 -0.59
CA TYR A 394 13.59 14.86 -1.40
C TYR A 394 14.58 14.11 -0.51
N LEU A 395 15.03 12.95 -1.00
CA LEU A 395 16.00 12.11 -0.32
C LEU A 395 17.40 12.71 -0.47
N LYS A 396 18.11 12.87 0.64
CA LYS A 396 19.50 13.29 0.64
C LYS A 396 20.41 12.06 0.64
N GLY A 397 21.48 12.12 -0.16
CA GLY A 397 22.50 11.08 -0.17
C GLY A 397 23.27 11.04 1.15
N THR A 398 23.56 9.85 1.61
CA THR A 398 24.44 9.59 2.76
C THR A 398 25.73 8.96 2.28
N VAL A 399 26.78 9.06 3.09
CA VAL A 399 28.04 8.33 2.82
C VAL A 399 27.77 6.84 2.63
N ARG A 400 26.83 6.28 3.42
CA ARG A 400 26.40 4.88 3.32
C ARG A 400 25.71 4.57 2.00
N SER A 401 24.84 5.46 1.51
CA SER A 401 24.17 5.25 0.23
C SER A 401 25.15 5.27 -0.94
N TYR A 402 26.12 6.18 -0.93
CA TYR A 402 27.16 6.24 -1.96
C TYR A 402 28.13 5.06 -1.90
N LEU A 403 28.60 4.68 -0.71
CA LEU A 403 29.50 3.54 -0.53
C LEU A 403 28.77 2.22 -0.82
N GLY A 404 27.56 2.04 -0.33
CA GLY A 404 26.77 0.83 -0.56
C GLY A 404 26.50 0.59 -2.03
N THR A 405 26.13 1.65 -2.77
CA THR A 405 25.93 1.60 -4.21
C THR A 405 27.24 1.33 -4.95
N GLY A 406 28.33 1.98 -4.54
CA GLY A 406 29.67 1.76 -5.13
C GLY A 406 30.20 0.35 -4.91
N ILE A 407 30.05 -0.21 -3.71
CA ILE A 407 30.47 -1.59 -3.37
C ILE A 407 29.58 -2.60 -4.12
N GLY A 408 28.27 -2.38 -4.22
CA GLY A 408 27.37 -3.24 -4.98
C GLY A 408 27.77 -3.32 -6.46
N LEU A 409 28.12 -2.17 -7.07
CA LEU A 409 28.58 -2.13 -8.46
C LEU A 409 29.96 -2.76 -8.67
N LEU A 410 30.90 -2.51 -7.76
CA LEU A 410 32.24 -3.12 -7.81
C LEU A 410 32.15 -4.62 -7.62
N GLY A 411 31.36 -5.11 -6.67
CA GLY A 411 31.13 -6.52 -6.45
C GLY A 411 30.53 -7.21 -7.70
N ARG A 412 29.56 -6.55 -8.34
CA ARG A 412 28.95 -7.02 -9.58
C ARG A 412 29.95 -7.06 -10.76
N LYS A 413 30.82 -6.04 -10.87
CA LYS A 413 31.74 -5.88 -12.01
C LYS A 413 33.02 -6.70 -11.89
N LEU A 414 33.57 -6.84 -10.67
CA LEU A 414 34.88 -7.45 -10.44
C LEU A 414 34.81 -8.89 -9.96
N PHE A 415 33.76 -9.30 -9.26
CA PHE A 415 33.71 -10.61 -8.61
C PHE A 415 32.62 -11.51 -9.18
N GLY A 416 31.90 -11.06 -10.23
CA GLY A 416 30.79 -11.85 -10.80
C GLY A 416 29.82 -12.32 -9.71
N PHE A 417 29.65 -11.49 -8.67
CA PHE A 417 28.62 -11.78 -7.68
C PHE A 417 27.29 -11.89 -8.44
N ASN A 418 26.94 -13.10 -8.85
CA ASN A 418 25.56 -13.51 -8.97
C ASN A 418 24.97 -13.45 -7.56
N SER A 419 24.95 -12.23 -6.98
CA SER A 419 24.17 -12.04 -5.78
C SER A 419 22.72 -12.08 -6.26
N ASP A 420 21.99 -13.06 -5.83
CA ASP A 420 20.56 -13.23 -6.05
C ASP A 420 19.74 -11.97 -5.68
N ASN A 421 20.40 -10.89 -5.27
CA ASN A 421 19.83 -9.67 -4.71
C ASN A 421 19.99 -8.42 -5.58
N ILE A 422 20.90 -8.39 -6.57
CA ILE A 422 21.16 -7.20 -7.42
C ILE A 422 21.19 -7.62 -8.89
N PRO A 423 20.08 -7.47 -9.64
CA PRO A 423 20.02 -7.85 -11.03
C PRO A 423 20.96 -7.02 -11.92
N LEU A 424 21.41 -7.63 -13.01
CA LEU A 424 22.39 -7.01 -13.92
C LEU A 424 21.87 -5.73 -14.58
N ASN A 425 20.59 -5.63 -14.84
CA ASN A 425 19.94 -4.50 -15.48
C ASN A 425 19.40 -3.45 -14.50
N MET A 426 19.58 -3.63 -13.17
CA MET A 426 19.11 -2.62 -12.20
C MET A 426 19.87 -1.30 -12.39
N PRO A 427 19.15 -0.18 -12.63
CA PRO A 427 19.79 1.13 -12.79
C PRO A 427 20.46 1.60 -11.49
N TYR A 428 21.57 2.32 -11.63
CA TYR A 428 22.31 2.87 -10.49
C TYR A 428 21.44 3.78 -9.62
N SER A 429 20.70 4.70 -10.26
CA SER A 429 19.83 5.65 -9.57
C SER A 429 18.70 4.94 -8.81
N PHE A 430 18.13 3.88 -9.38
CA PHE A 430 17.13 3.05 -8.70
C PHE A 430 17.71 2.46 -7.40
N MET A 431 18.87 1.79 -7.49
CA MET A 431 19.52 1.17 -6.33
C MET A 431 19.87 2.20 -5.25
N GLU A 432 20.44 3.35 -5.65
CA GLU A 432 20.78 4.43 -4.72
C GLU A 432 19.53 4.95 -3.97
N ASN A 433 18.43 5.20 -4.67
CA ASN A 433 17.21 5.69 -4.05
C ASN A 433 16.53 4.65 -3.16
N ILE A 434 16.58 3.36 -3.50
CA ILE A 434 16.11 2.29 -2.62
C ILE A 434 16.93 2.25 -1.32
N ILE A 435 18.24 2.42 -1.36
CA ILE A 435 19.08 2.48 -0.15
C ILE A 435 18.70 3.71 0.71
N LYS A 436 18.56 4.89 0.09
CA LYS A 436 18.13 6.11 0.80
C LYS A 436 16.75 5.95 1.46
N LEU A 437 15.80 5.39 0.72
CA LEU A 437 14.46 5.10 1.25
C LEU A 437 14.51 4.11 2.41
N ASN A 438 15.32 3.07 2.31
CA ASN A 438 15.48 2.09 3.36
C ASN A 438 16.09 2.71 4.64
N ASP A 439 17.12 3.53 4.50
CA ASP A 439 17.73 4.23 5.64
C ASP A 439 16.72 5.15 6.35
N LEU A 440 15.95 5.92 5.58
CA LEU A 440 14.87 6.76 6.12
C LEU A 440 13.78 5.92 6.79
N SER A 441 13.35 4.85 6.14
CA SER A 441 12.28 3.97 6.62
C SER A 441 12.66 3.28 7.93
N ASN A 442 13.91 2.86 8.09
CA ASN A 442 14.41 2.25 9.33
C ASN A 442 14.33 3.22 10.53
N ILE A 443 14.57 4.52 10.31
CA ILE A 443 14.42 5.53 11.36
C ILE A 443 12.96 5.66 11.79
N LEU A 444 12.06 5.78 10.81
CA LEU A 444 10.63 5.94 11.05
C LEU A 444 10.02 4.67 11.67
N GLU A 445 10.49 3.50 11.22
CA GLU A 445 10.07 2.20 11.79
C GLU A 445 10.47 2.08 13.25
N LYS A 446 11.74 2.38 13.58
CA LYS A 446 12.21 2.33 14.96
C LYS A 446 11.40 3.25 15.88
N TYR A 447 11.06 4.43 15.40
CA TYR A 447 10.21 5.37 16.14
C TYR A 447 8.80 4.82 16.35
N LEU A 448 8.11 4.43 15.27
CA LEU A 448 6.74 3.92 15.36
C LEU A 448 6.64 2.62 16.12
N LEU A 449 7.59 1.70 15.92
CA LEU A 449 7.60 0.41 16.62
C LEU A 449 7.74 0.61 18.13
N GLY A 450 8.57 1.56 18.56
CA GLY A 450 8.69 1.92 19.97
C GLY A 450 7.36 2.40 20.55
N LEU A 451 6.68 3.32 19.88
CA LEU A 451 5.37 3.81 20.30
C LEU A 451 4.30 2.71 20.27
N ASP A 452 4.30 1.87 19.24
CA ASP A 452 3.32 0.79 19.10
C ASP A 452 3.48 -0.30 20.18
N ILE A 453 4.71 -0.60 20.60
CA ILE A 453 4.98 -1.51 21.73
C ILE A 453 4.40 -0.94 23.03
N GLU A 454 4.62 0.33 23.33
CA GLU A 454 4.08 0.97 24.54
C GLU A 454 2.55 1.06 24.48
N TYR A 455 2.01 1.39 23.32
CA TYR A 455 0.57 1.40 23.10
C TYR A 455 -0.05 0.02 23.31
N PHE A 456 0.60 -1.04 22.75
CA PHE A 456 0.15 -2.43 22.91
C PHE A 456 0.17 -2.89 24.37
N LYS A 457 1.21 -2.54 25.14
CA LYS A 457 1.26 -2.86 26.59
C LYS A 457 0.03 -2.31 27.33
N LYS A 458 -0.40 -1.10 26.97
CA LYS A 458 -1.51 -0.40 27.59
C LYS A 458 -2.89 -0.88 27.11
N HIS A 459 -3.06 -1.06 25.82
CA HIS A 459 -4.37 -1.25 25.18
C HIS A 459 -4.63 -2.69 24.72
N LYS A 460 -3.60 -3.57 24.74
CA LYS A 460 -3.65 -4.97 24.30
C LYS A 460 -3.92 -5.18 22.80
N HIS A 461 -3.76 -4.14 22.01
CA HIS A 461 -3.74 -4.17 20.55
C HIS A 461 -2.81 -3.08 20.03
N SER A 462 -2.33 -3.20 18.81
CA SER A 462 -1.47 -2.21 18.17
C SER A 462 -2.22 -0.93 17.84
N MET A 463 -1.46 0.13 17.58
CA MET A 463 -1.99 1.38 17.06
C MET A 463 -2.67 1.13 15.70
N ASP A 464 -3.77 1.83 15.48
CA ASP A 464 -4.42 1.84 14.18
C ASP A 464 -3.64 2.68 13.15
N TYR A 465 -3.98 2.49 11.88
CA TYR A 465 -3.32 3.16 10.76
C TYR A 465 -3.32 4.69 10.88
N LEU A 466 -4.45 5.30 11.24
CA LEU A 466 -4.57 6.75 11.33
C LEU A 466 -3.77 7.33 12.50
N SER A 467 -3.73 6.62 13.62
CA SER A 467 -2.91 7.02 14.78
C SER A 467 -1.43 7.00 14.45
N MET A 468 -0.96 5.96 13.75
CA MET A 468 0.42 5.89 13.28
C MET A 468 0.76 7.03 12.32
N MET A 469 -0.17 7.40 11.41
CA MET A 469 0.00 8.54 10.50
C MET A 469 0.15 9.87 11.24
N LYS A 470 -0.63 10.08 12.32
CA LYS A 470 -0.54 11.28 13.17
C LYS A 470 0.78 11.33 13.94
N GLU A 471 1.23 10.21 14.49
CA GLU A 471 2.51 10.15 15.20
C GLU A 471 3.70 10.41 14.28
N LEU A 472 3.70 9.94 13.04
CA LEU A 472 4.73 10.29 12.05
C LEU A 472 4.75 11.77 11.73
N GLU A 473 3.58 12.40 11.62
CA GLU A 473 3.51 13.85 11.39
C GLU A 473 4.07 14.63 12.58
N LYS A 474 3.73 14.24 13.79
CA LYS A 474 4.28 14.80 15.02
C LYS A 474 5.80 14.65 15.07
N PHE A 475 6.31 13.46 14.79
CA PHE A 475 7.75 13.20 14.73
C PHE A 475 8.46 14.11 13.73
N ARG A 476 7.91 14.26 12.54
CA ARG A 476 8.44 15.14 11.50
C ARG A 476 8.57 16.58 11.98
N ILE A 477 7.53 17.10 12.67
CA ILE A 477 7.52 18.47 13.19
C ILE A 477 8.57 18.65 14.30
N GLU A 478 8.62 17.73 15.26
CA GLU A 478 9.58 17.78 16.36
C GLU A 478 11.04 17.68 15.86
N ASP A 479 11.29 16.82 14.86
CA ASP A 479 12.62 16.70 14.25
C ASP A 479 13.00 17.96 13.46
N CYS A 480 12.03 18.62 12.83
CA CYS A 480 12.21 19.93 12.17
C CYS A 480 12.71 21.01 13.14
N GLU A 481 12.11 21.09 14.32
CA GLU A 481 12.53 22.04 15.37
C GLU A 481 13.96 21.76 15.83
N ARG A 482 14.31 20.49 16.05
CA ARG A 482 15.69 20.05 16.38
C ARG A 482 16.66 20.42 15.28
N TYR A 483 16.28 20.21 14.02
CA TYR A 483 17.11 20.51 12.85
C TYR A 483 17.44 22.00 12.73
N ILE A 484 16.44 22.88 12.89
CA ILE A 484 16.64 24.34 12.84
C ILE A 484 17.51 24.81 14.02
N LYS A 485 17.25 24.29 15.22
CA LYS A 485 18.05 24.61 16.41
C LYS A 485 19.51 24.22 16.20
N ARG A 486 19.78 22.99 15.75
CA ARG A 486 21.13 22.52 15.48
C ARG A 486 21.85 23.35 14.42
N LYS A 487 21.16 23.67 13.34
CA LYS A 487 21.71 24.50 12.27
C LYS A 487 22.08 25.92 12.74
N LYS A 488 21.24 26.53 13.57
CA LYS A 488 21.51 27.84 14.16
C LYS A 488 22.70 27.80 15.09
N GLU A 489 22.79 26.76 15.92
CA GLU A 489 23.90 26.57 16.84
C GLU A 489 25.23 26.35 16.09
N MET A 490 25.27 25.47 15.08
CA MET A 490 26.44 25.27 14.24
C MET A 490 26.89 26.59 13.56
N LYS A 491 25.94 27.39 13.06
CA LYS A 491 26.25 28.69 12.49
C LYS A 491 26.90 29.63 13.52
N ASN A 492 26.39 29.65 14.75
CA ASN A 492 26.94 30.44 15.83
C ASN A 492 28.34 29.97 16.22
N ARG A 493 28.57 28.63 16.31
CA ARG A 493 29.89 28.07 16.59
C ARG A 493 30.95 28.49 15.55
N ILE A 494 30.59 28.38 14.28
CA ILE A 494 31.48 28.85 13.17
C ILE A 494 31.74 30.36 13.30
N LEU A 495 30.70 31.13 13.61
CA LEU A 495 30.82 32.59 13.73
C LEU A 495 31.71 33.02 14.91
N TYR A 496 31.66 32.28 16.02
CA TYR A 496 32.40 32.59 17.25
C TYR A 496 33.64 31.69 17.45
N HIS A 497 34.03 30.89 16.46
CA HIS A 497 35.18 29.96 16.52
C HIS A 497 35.13 29.00 17.74
N ILE A 498 33.96 28.53 18.11
CA ILE A 498 33.78 27.58 19.20
C ILE A 498 33.95 26.15 18.69
N ASP A 499 34.94 25.42 19.22
CA ASP A 499 35.18 24.01 18.89
C ASP A 499 34.14 23.08 19.55
N GLU A 500 33.82 21.95 18.87
CA GLU A 500 32.90 20.96 19.43
C GLU A 500 33.39 20.33 20.74
N TRP A 501 34.67 20.34 20.99
CA TRP A 501 35.31 19.83 22.23
C TRP A 501 35.13 20.77 23.42
N GLU A 502 34.96 22.07 23.20
CA GLU A 502 34.79 23.04 24.27
C GLU A 502 33.35 23.05 24.82
N GLU A 503 32.34 22.97 23.93
CA GLU A 503 30.95 22.92 24.30
C GLU A 503 30.16 21.96 23.42
N PRO A 504 29.99 20.70 23.81
CA PRO A 504 29.23 19.74 23.01
C PRO A 504 27.73 20.12 22.93
N TYR A 505 27.11 19.81 21.80
CA TYR A 505 25.68 20.04 21.62
C TYR A 505 24.86 19.23 22.64
N GLN A 506 24.02 19.91 23.40
CA GLN A 506 23.25 19.29 24.49
C GLN A 506 21.84 18.79 24.05
N GLY A 507 21.44 19.00 22.82
CA GLY A 507 20.14 18.55 22.31
C GLY A 507 20.23 17.18 21.61
N ALA A 508 19.09 16.52 21.44
CA ALA A 508 19.02 15.35 20.56
C ALA A 508 19.26 15.77 19.12
N ASP A 509 20.18 15.09 18.42
CA ASP A 509 20.46 15.37 17.02
C ASP A 509 19.23 15.11 16.14
N PRO A 510 18.97 15.98 15.15
CA PRO A 510 17.94 15.72 14.15
C PRO A 510 18.38 14.53 13.29
N VAL A 511 17.49 13.57 13.10
CA VAL A 511 17.81 12.34 12.34
C VAL A 511 17.11 12.34 11.00
N PHE A 512 15.84 12.71 10.99
CA PHE A 512 14.99 12.65 9.82
C PHE A 512 15.35 13.73 8.79
N HIS A 513 15.46 15.01 9.19
CA HIS A 513 15.71 16.14 8.27
C HIS A 513 17.15 16.19 7.74
N THR A 514 18.06 15.37 8.28
CA THR A 514 19.40 15.17 7.69
C THR A 514 19.36 14.27 6.45
N LEU A 515 18.39 13.35 6.37
CA LEU A 515 18.21 12.41 5.26
C LEU A 515 17.11 12.82 4.29
N PHE A 516 16.13 13.60 4.77
CA PHE A 516 14.91 13.90 4.02
C PHE A 516 14.43 15.32 4.34
N ASN A 517 14.47 16.23 3.36
CA ASN A 517 14.15 17.63 3.58
C ASN A 517 13.75 18.31 2.28
N THR A 518 13.20 19.52 2.37
CA THR A 518 12.91 20.40 1.24
C THR A 518 14.15 21.21 0.83
N LYS A 519 14.15 21.79 -0.36
CA LYS A 519 15.18 22.79 -0.76
C LYS A 519 15.13 23.98 0.20
N ASN A 520 16.31 24.40 0.68
CA ASN A 520 16.46 25.54 1.60
C ASN A 520 15.66 25.42 2.92
N ASP A 521 15.33 24.20 3.35
CA ASP A 521 14.63 23.92 4.61
C ASP A 521 13.26 24.63 4.71
N MET A 522 12.62 24.91 3.58
CA MET A 522 11.38 25.71 3.50
C MET A 522 10.24 25.13 4.34
N ALA A 523 10.07 23.79 4.32
CA ALA A 523 8.98 23.17 5.09
C ALA A 523 9.17 23.34 6.59
N CYS A 524 10.40 23.24 7.08
CA CYS A 524 10.70 23.46 8.49
C CYS A 524 10.47 24.91 8.93
N ASN A 525 10.89 25.87 8.11
CA ASN A 525 10.72 27.28 8.45
C ASN A 525 9.23 27.69 8.55
N ILE A 526 8.40 27.23 7.61
CA ILE A 526 6.96 27.54 7.59
C ILE A 526 6.24 26.91 8.80
N GLN A 527 6.60 25.71 9.21
CA GLN A 527 5.92 25.00 10.29
C GLN A 527 6.26 25.56 11.68
N VAL A 528 7.50 25.92 11.92
CA VAL A 528 7.90 26.56 13.18
C VAL A 528 7.19 27.90 13.37
N GLU A 529 6.97 28.65 12.29
CA GLU A 529 6.19 29.91 12.36
C GLU A 529 4.70 29.66 12.62
N ARG A 530 4.09 28.62 12.03
CA ARG A 530 2.67 28.29 12.29
C ARG A 530 2.45 27.83 13.72
N PHE A 531 3.31 26.99 14.27
CA PHE A 531 3.22 26.55 15.68
C PHE A 531 3.36 27.69 16.69
N LYS A 532 4.20 28.69 16.42
CA LYS A 532 4.32 29.88 17.27
C LYS A 532 3.05 30.72 17.23
N ASN A 533 2.33 30.75 16.12
CA ASN A 533 1.07 31.50 15.99
C ASN A 533 -0.15 30.76 16.55
N ASP A 534 -0.12 29.41 16.60
CA ASP A 534 -1.20 28.58 17.16
C ASP A 534 -1.03 28.34 18.69
N SER A 535 0.12 28.71 19.26
CA SER A 535 0.41 28.63 20.71
C SER A 535 0.27 29.98 21.45
N LEU A 536 -0.10 31.05 20.74
CA LEU A 536 -0.53 32.35 21.28
C LEU A 536 -2.05 32.48 21.15
#